data_ac59d3a3762450fdc2e469a9773b204b
#
_entry.id   ac59d3a3762450fdc2e469a9773b204b
#
_cell.length_a   1.000
_cell.length_b   1.000
_cell.length_c   1.000
_cell.angle_alpha   90.00
_cell.angle_beta   90.00
_cell.angle_gamma   90.00
#
_symmetry.space_group_name_H-M   'P 1'
#
loop_
_entity.id
_entity.type
_entity.pdbx_description
1 polymer ?
#
loop_
_entity_poly.entity_id
_entity_poly.type
_entity_poly.pdbx_seq_one_letter_code
_entity_poly.pdbx_strand_id
1 'polypeptide(L)'
;MTEADEVPVHPEIERYIDAMWMEKGLSDNTLSSYRRDLKQFNEWLGKNRGSSVLRADRSQLQAYLGSRLQQGQSQRSTARFMSCARGFYHYLLREGRVTVDPTLDIDSPKLGRPLPKSLSEDDVEKLLQAPDIEEALEFRDRTMLELLYA
;
A
#
# COMPACT_ATOMS: atom_id res chain seq x y z
N MET A 1 -30.37 12.59 -1.60
CA MET A 1 -29.06 11.99 -1.94
C MET A 1 -28.01 13.02 -1.61
N THR A 2 -27.46 12.95 -0.42
CA THR A 2 -26.41 13.85 0.06
C THR A 2 -25.09 13.36 -0.55
N GLU A 3 -24.52 14.15 -1.47
CA GLU A 3 -23.09 14.08 -1.76
C GLU A 3 -22.39 14.28 -0.41
N ALA A 4 -21.81 13.20 0.11
CA ALA A 4 -20.97 13.30 1.27
C ALA A 4 -19.86 14.28 0.91
N ASP A 5 -19.69 15.34 1.69
CA ASP A 5 -18.59 16.31 1.61
C ASP A 5 -17.27 15.53 1.53
N GLU A 6 -16.83 15.26 0.32
CA GLU A 6 -15.56 14.60 0.09
C GLU A 6 -14.46 15.63 0.40
N VAL A 7 -13.92 15.55 1.61
CA VAL A 7 -12.79 16.41 2.01
C VAL A 7 -11.72 16.31 0.90
N PRO A 8 -11.40 17.42 0.23
CA PRO A 8 -10.44 17.39 -0.87
C PRO A 8 -9.10 16.86 -0.38
N VAL A 9 -8.46 16.07 -1.22
CA VAL A 9 -7.12 15.55 -0.92
C VAL A 9 -6.16 16.71 -0.82
N HIS A 10 -5.26 16.67 0.18
CA HIS A 10 -4.28 17.75 0.38
C HIS A 10 -3.39 17.89 -0.88
N PRO A 11 -3.15 19.09 -1.42
CA PRO A 11 -2.43 19.29 -2.69
C PRO A 11 -1.04 18.62 -2.73
N GLU A 12 -0.32 18.58 -1.63
CA GLU A 12 1.00 17.93 -1.57
C GLU A 12 0.92 16.41 -1.69
N ILE A 13 -0.21 15.80 -1.31
CA ILE A 13 -0.45 14.37 -1.51
C ILE A 13 -0.59 14.10 -3.01
N GLU A 14 -1.38 14.89 -3.73
CA GLU A 14 -1.53 14.72 -5.19
C GLU A 14 -0.20 14.90 -5.92
N ARG A 15 0.58 15.91 -5.58
CA ARG A 15 1.93 16.13 -6.15
C ARG A 15 2.85 14.93 -5.92
N TYR A 16 2.81 14.35 -4.73
CA TYR A 16 3.57 13.15 -4.44
C TYR A 16 3.11 11.95 -5.27
N ILE A 17 1.82 11.75 -5.42
CA ILE A 17 1.26 10.66 -6.24
C ILE A 17 1.70 10.82 -7.69
N ASP A 18 1.63 12.02 -8.25
CA ASP A 18 2.09 12.33 -9.61
C ASP A 18 3.59 12.07 -9.76
N ALA A 19 4.40 12.48 -8.78
CA ALA A 19 5.84 12.22 -8.78
C ALA A 19 6.13 10.70 -8.74
N MET A 20 5.40 9.92 -7.94
CA MET A 20 5.59 8.47 -7.87
C MET A 20 5.20 7.76 -9.18
N TRP A 21 4.18 8.26 -9.86
CA TRP A 21 3.83 7.79 -11.19
C TRP A 21 4.94 8.07 -12.21
N MET A 22 5.41 9.32 -12.27
CA MET A 22 6.42 9.75 -13.24
C MET A 22 7.82 9.17 -12.97
N GLU A 23 8.28 9.18 -11.71
CA GLU A 23 9.64 8.80 -11.35
C GLU A 23 9.82 7.28 -11.18
N LYS A 24 8.78 6.57 -10.70
CA LYS A 24 8.86 5.15 -10.33
C LYS A 24 7.95 4.25 -11.14
N GLY A 25 7.06 4.78 -11.97
CA GLY A 25 6.12 4.01 -12.77
C GLY A 25 5.23 3.09 -11.93
N LEU A 26 4.81 3.53 -10.74
CA LEU A 26 3.98 2.70 -9.87
C LEU A 26 2.61 2.45 -10.51
N SER A 27 2.07 1.24 -10.29
CA SER A 27 0.75 0.87 -10.81
C SER A 27 -0.37 1.71 -10.21
N ASP A 28 -1.48 1.88 -10.94
CA ASP A 28 -2.66 2.63 -10.51
C ASP A 28 -3.22 2.13 -9.17
N ASN A 29 -3.19 0.82 -8.94
CA ASN A 29 -3.62 0.21 -7.67
C ASN A 29 -2.74 0.65 -6.50
N THR A 30 -1.42 0.76 -6.71
CA THR A 30 -0.47 1.23 -5.69
C THR A 30 -0.70 2.70 -5.41
N LEU A 31 -0.80 3.53 -6.45
CA LEU A 31 -1.03 4.97 -6.35
C LEU A 31 -2.36 5.29 -5.64
N SER A 32 -3.44 4.59 -6.00
CA SER A 32 -4.75 4.73 -5.34
C SER A 32 -4.69 4.33 -3.87
N SER A 33 -3.94 3.28 -3.54
CA SER A 33 -3.74 2.84 -2.16
C SER A 33 -2.94 3.88 -1.35
N TYR A 34 -1.89 4.46 -1.93
CA TYR A 34 -1.07 5.50 -1.31
C TYR A 34 -1.87 6.78 -1.07
N ARG A 35 -2.63 7.23 -2.10
CA ARG A 35 -3.52 8.39 -1.98
C ARG A 35 -4.51 8.20 -0.83
N ARG A 36 -5.15 7.04 -0.74
CA ARG A 36 -6.10 6.72 0.33
C ARG A 36 -5.44 6.72 1.70
N ASP A 37 -4.30 6.08 1.83
CA ASP A 37 -3.58 5.98 3.09
C ASP A 37 -3.17 7.38 3.62
N LEU A 38 -2.64 8.26 2.75
CA LEU A 38 -2.24 9.61 3.12
C LEU A 38 -3.45 10.54 3.38
N LYS A 39 -4.54 10.40 2.59
CA LYS A 39 -5.79 11.13 2.81
C LYS A 39 -6.35 10.82 4.20
N GLN A 40 -6.45 9.53 4.55
CA GLN A 40 -6.93 9.10 5.87
C GLN A 40 -6.06 9.64 7.01
N PHE A 41 -4.75 9.65 6.83
CA PHE A 41 -3.82 10.22 7.81
C PHE A 41 -4.02 11.72 7.98
N ASN A 42 -4.13 12.47 6.88
CA ASN A 42 -4.37 13.92 6.92
C ASN A 42 -5.71 14.26 7.59
N GLU A 43 -6.78 13.52 7.29
CA GLU A 43 -8.09 13.69 7.93
C GLU A 43 -8.04 13.39 9.43
N TRP A 44 -7.34 12.32 9.82
CA TRP A 44 -7.14 11.99 11.23
C TRP A 44 -6.39 13.08 11.98
N LEU A 45 -5.32 13.63 11.37
CA LEU A 45 -4.58 14.76 11.94
C LEU A 45 -5.48 16.00 12.13
N GLY A 46 -6.28 16.34 11.12
CA GLY A 46 -7.22 17.45 11.20
C GLY A 46 -8.23 17.28 12.34
N LYS A 47 -8.86 16.11 12.43
CA LYS A 47 -9.89 15.80 13.44
C LYS A 47 -9.37 15.70 14.85
N ASN A 48 -8.20 15.09 15.05
CA ASN A 48 -7.71 14.73 16.39
C ASN A 48 -6.63 15.67 16.92
N ARG A 49 -5.95 16.43 16.05
CA ARG A 49 -4.78 17.23 16.42
C ARG A 49 -4.81 18.66 15.88
N GLY A 50 -5.81 19.03 15.09
CA GLY A 50 -5.85 20.34 14.43
C GLY A 50 -4.63 20.60 13.54
N SER A 51 -4.06 19.54 12.97
CA SER A 51 -2.80 19.55 12.23
C SER A 51 -3.02 19.01 10.81
N SER A 52 -1.98 19.01 9.99
CA SER A 52 -1.98 18.48 8.63
C SER A 52 -0.70 17.67 8.37
N VAL A 53 -0.65 16.96 7.26
CA VAL A 53 0.53 16.19 6.87
C VAL A 53 1.82 17.00 6.80
N LEU A 54 1.75 18.32 6.53
CA LEU A 54 2.93 19.20 6.50
C LEU A 54 3.45 19.58 7.90
N ARG A 55 2.62 19.42 8.93
CA ARG A 55 2.95 19.79 10.32
C ARG A 55 2.97 18.59 11.24
N ALA A 56 2.85 17.40 10.69
CA ALA A 56 2.84 16.18 11.49
C ALA A 56 4.21 15.97 12.13
N ASP A 57 4.20 15.61 13.40
CA ASP A 57 5.37 15.18 14.14
C ASP A 57 5.37 13.67 14.39
N ARG A 58 6.49 13.18 14.93
CA ARG A 58 6.68 11.75 15.27
C ARG A 58 5.59 11.24 16.23
N SER A 59 5.25 12.04 17.24
CA SER A 59 4.25 11.66 18.26
C SER A 59 2.87 11.49 17.64
N GLN A 60 2.49 12.38 16.73
CA GLN A 60 1.23 12.31 15.99
C GLN A 60 1.19 11.10 15.05
N LEU A 61 2.28 10.80 14.38
CA LEU A 61 2.37 9.62 13.53
C LEU A 61 2.27 8.32 14.35
N GLN A 62 2.94 8.24 15.51
CA GLN A 62 2.82 7.10 16.42
C GLN A 62 1.40 6.94 16.96
N ALA A 63 0.75 8.05 17.34
CA ALA A 63 -0.64 8.03 17.79
C ALA A 63 -1.60 7.53 16.69
N TYR A 64 -1.37 7.94 15.44
CA TYR A 64 -2.13 7.43 14.28
C TYR A 64 -1.94 5.93 14.09
N LEU A 65 -0.69 5.44 14.17
CA LEU A 65 -0.41 4.00 14.08
C LEU A 65 -1.12 3.21 15.18
N GLY A 66 -1.13 3.74 16.41
CA GLY A 66 -1.90 3.17 17.53
C GLY A 66 -3.40 3.12 17.24
N SER A 67 -3.97 4.19 16.68
CA SER A 67 -5.39 4.22 16.33
C SER A 67 -5.75 3.21 15.24
N ARG A 68 -4.88 2.98 14.25
CA ARG A 68 -5.07 1.95 13.21
C ARG A 68 -5.14 0.54 13.81
N LEU A 69 -4.28 0.25 14.78
CA LEU A 69 -4.29 -1.05 15.50
C LEU A 69 -5.59 -1.22 16.29
N GLN A 70 -6.03 -0.19 17.00
CA GLN A 70 -7.30 -0.22 17.75
C GLN A 70 -8.53 -0.43 16.85
N GLN A 71 -8.48 0.08 15.61
CA GLN A 71 -9.52 -0.10 14.60
C GLN A 71 -9.44 -1.45 13.89
N GLY A 72 -8.54 -2.34 14.28
CA GLY A 72 -8.39 -3.66 13.69
C GLY A 72 -7.75 -3.68 12.29
N GLN A 73 -7.04 -2.62 11.91
CA GLN A 73 -6.32 -2.59 10.64
C GLN A 73 -5.22 -3.66 10.62
N SER A 74 -5.09 -4.36 9.49
CA SER A 74 -4.10 -5.44 9.37
C SER A 74 -2.66 -4.89 9.46
N GLN A 75 -1.75 -5.72 9.98
CA GLN A 75 -0.31 -5.40 10.02
C GLN A 75 0.25 -5.08 8.62
N ARG A 76 -0.23 -5.79 7.59
CA ARG A 76 0.16 -5.56 6.19
C ARG A 76 -0.28 -4.18 5.71
N SER A 77 -1.50 -3.77 6.01
CA SER A 77 -2.04 -2.45 5.69
C SER A 77 -1.24 -1.35 6.40
N THR A 78 -0.88 -1.55 7.67
CA THR A 78 -0.08 -0.61 8.46
C THR A 78 1.36 -0.52 7.95
N ALA A 79 1.97 -1.65 7.56
CA ALA A 79 3.30 -1.66 6.96
C ALA A 79 3.33 -0.95 5.60
N ARG A 80 2.29 -1.13 4.76
CA ARG A 80 2.14 -0.40 3.51
C ARG A 80 2.03 1.11 3.77
N PHE A 81 1.17 1.52 4.71
CA PHE A 81 1.06 2.91 5.11
C PHE A 81 2.42 3.49 5.53
N MET A 82 3.20 2.78 6.36
CA MET A 82 4.53 3.23 6.78
C MET A 82 5.49 3.39 5.61
N SER A 83 5.47 2.47 4.64
CA SER A 83 6.29 2.58 3.41
C SER A 83 5.88 3.80 2.58
N CYS A 84 4.58 4.04 2.44
CA CYS A 84 4.03 5.20 1.76
C CYS A 84 4.41 6.51 2.49
N ALA A 85 4.23 6.58 3.81
CA ALA A 85 4.54 7.74 4.62
C ALA A 85 6.04 8.12 4.56
N ARG A 86 6.95 7.13 4.64
CA ARG A 86 8.39 7.37 4.45
C ARG A 86 8.70 7.94 3.07
N GLY A 87 8.14 7.37 2.01
CA GLY A 87 8.29 7.90 0.66
C GLY A 87 7.78 9.33 0.54
N PHE A 88 6.63 9.62 1.13
CA PHE A 88 6.00 10.94 1.12
C PHE A 88 6.85 11.99 1.86
N TYR A 89 7.30 11.73 3.08
CA TYR A 89 8.12 12.67 3.84
C TYR A 89 9.51 12.84 3.25
N HIS A 90 10.09 11.78 2.67
CA HIS A 90 11.34 11.90 1.92
C HIS A 90 11.17 12.80 0.68
N TYR A 91 10.06 12.67 -0.04
CA TYR A 91 9.70 13.57 -1.14
C TYR A 91 9.55 15.01 -0.65
N LEU A 92 8.79 15.25 0.42
CA LEU A 92 8.59 16.59 0.98
C LEU A 92 9.89 17.25 1.45
N LEU A 93 10.82 16.49 2.03
CA LEU A 93 12.16 16.98 2.39
C LEU A 93 12.95 17.39 1.15
N ARG A 94 12.96 16.57 0.10
CA ARG A 94 13.62 16.85 -1.17
C ARG A 94 13.08 18.13 -1.82
N GLU A 95 11.78 18.32 -1.77
CA GLU A 95 11.10 19.50 -2.31
C GLU A 95 11.16 20.72 -1.35
N GLY A 96 11.82 20.61 -0.20
CA GLY A 96 11.91 21.69 0.79
C GLY A 96 10.59 22.12 1.43
N ARG A 97 9.58 21.23 1.40
CA ARG A 97 8.24 21.50 1.95
C ARG A 97 8.16 21.27 3.46
N VAL A 98 9.01 20.42 3.97
CA VAL A 98 9.20 20.17 5.40
C VAL A 98 10.69 20.17 5.72
N THR A 99 11.04 20.39 6.97
CA THR A 99 12.44 20.42 7.47
C THR A 99 12.80 19.19 8.28
N VAL A 100 11.81 18.42 8.71
CA VAL A 100 11.99 17.23 9.57
C VAL A 100 11.13 16.11 9.03
N ASP A 101 11.68 14.90 9.00
CA ASP A 101 10.95 13.69 8.67
C ASP A 101 10.38 13.03 9.93
N PRO A 102 9.05 13.00 10.14
CA PRO A 102 8.44 12.39 11.31
C PRO A 102 8.49 10.87 11.31
N THR A 103 8.91 10.25 10.20
CA THR A 103 8.98 8.79 10.08
C THR A 103 10.31 8.21 10.54
N LEU A 104 11.31 9.05 10.82
CA LEU A 104 12.61 8.61 11.34
C LEU A 104 12.42 7.88 12.68
N ASP A 105 13.17 6.81 12.86
CA ASP A 105 13.16 5.97 14.07
C ASP A 105 11.79 5.37 14.47
N ILE A 106 10.87 5.26 13.51
CA ILE A 106 9.63 4.51 13.69
C ILE A 106 9.78 3.16 12.98
N ASP A 107 9.77 2.07 13.75
CA ASP A 107 9.81 0.72 13.19
C ASP A 107 8.52 0.40 12.44
N SER A 108 8.67 -0.22 11.27
CA SER A 108 7.52 -0.82 10.59
C SER A 108 7.09 -2.10 11.31
N PRO A 109 5.77 -2.41 11.34
CA PRO A 109 5.32 -3.70 11.84
C PRO A 109 6.08 -4.84 11.17
N LYS A 110 6.64 -5.76 11.96
CA LYS A 110 7.28 -6.96 11.44
C LYS A 110 6.21 -7.87 10.84
N LEU A 111 6.15 -7.94 9.52
CA LEU A 111 5.30 -8.89 8.83
C LEU A 111 5.91 -10.28 8.96
N GLY A 112 5.22 -11.21 9.62
CA GLY A 112 5.55 -12.62 9.49
C GLY A 112 5.46 -13.00 8.00
N ARG A 113 6.47 -13.69 7.48
CA ARG A 113 6.36 -14.32 6.16
C ARG A 113 5.43 -15.52 6.31
N PRO A 114 4.20 -15.48 5.76
CA PRO A 114 3.39 -16.69 5.71
C PRO A 114 4.18 -17.72 4.89
N LEU A 115 4.27 -18.93 5.41
CA LEU A 115 4.78 -20.04 4.62
C LEU A 115 3.91 -20.17 3.36
N PRO A 116 4.50 -20.36 2.18
CA PRO A 116 3.74 -20.64 0.98
C PRO A 116 2.82 -21.84 1.27
N LYS A 117 1.56 -21.73 0.88
CA LYS A 117 0.67 -22.90 0.92
C LYS A 117 1.21 -23.88 -0.12
N SER A 118 1.78 -24.98 0.33
CA SER A 118 2.15 -26.07 -0.55
C SER A 118 0.87 -26.68 -1.13
N LEU A 119 0.85 -26.91 -2.43
CA LEU A 119 -0.16 -27.74 -3.08
C LEU A 119 0.16 -29.20 -2.76
N SER A 120 -0.87 -30.02 -2.58
CA SER A 120 -0.71 -31.46 -2.54
C SER A 120 -0.38 -31.98 -3.96
N GLU A 121 0.17 -33.18 -4.04
CA GLU A 121 0.44 -33.84 -5.32
C GLU A 121 -0.85 -33.97 -6.18
N ASP A 122 -1.97 -34.32 -5.53
CA ASP A 122 -3.30 -34.38 -6.14
C ASP A 122 -3.80 -33.03 -6.65
N ASP A 123 -3.53 -31.93 -5.94
CA ASP A 123 -3.86 -30.56 -6.39
C ASP A 123 -3.03 -30.17 -7.61
N VAL A 124 -1.76 -30.55 -7.66
CA VAL A 124 -0.88 -30.28 -8.82
C VAL A 124 -1.34 -31.08 -10.05
N GLU A 125 -1.67 -32.37 -9.86
CA GLU A 125 -2.21 -33.18 -10.97
C GLU A 125 -3.51 -32.60 -11.53
N LYS A 126 -4.44 -32.20 -10.67
CA LYS A 126 -5.68 -31.51 -11.07
C LYS A 126 -5.42 -30.22 -11.80
N LEU A 127 -4.46 -29.44 -11.34
CA LEU A 127 -4.07 -28.18 -11.99
C LEU A 127 -3.50 -28.41 -13.40
N LEU A 128 -2.65 -29.44 -13.56
CA LEU A 128 -2.07 -29.80 -14.85
C LEU A 128 -3.11 -30.35 -15.83
N GLN A 129 -4.16 -30.99 -15.33
CA GLN A 129 -5.24 -31.55 -16.15
C GLN A 129 -6.37 -30.56 -16.45
N ALA A 130 -6.43 -29.42 -15.73
CA ALA A 130 -7.53 -28.46 -15.85
C ALA A 130 -7.66 -27.82 -17.24
N PRO A 131 -6.56 -27.45 -17.96
CA PRO A 131 -6.67 -26.79 -19.26
C PRO A 131 -7.14 -27.77 -20.35
N ASP A 132 -8.10 -27.35 -21.18
CA ASP A 132 -8.55 -28.07 -22.35
C ASP A 132 -7.52 -27.97 -23.49
N ILE A 133 -6.91 -29.09 -23.86
CA ILE A 133 -5.87 -29.16 -24.89
C ILE A 133 -6.39 -28.93 -26.32
N GLU A 134 -7.69 -28.98 -26.54
CA GLU A 134 -8.31 -28.68 -27.84
C GLU A 134 -8.40 -27.15 -28.08
N GLU A 135 -8.34 -26.36 -27.01
CA GLU A 135 -8.31 -24.90 -27.07
C GLU A 135 -6.87 -24.37 -27.10
N ALA A 136 -6.52 -23.60 -28.15
CA ALA A 136 -5.14 -23.15 -28.39
C ALA A 136 -4.53 -22.34 -27.20
N LEU A 137 -5.32 -21.51 -26.52
CA LEU A 137 -4.85 -20.74 -25.37
C LEU A 137 -4.64 -21.63 -24.15
N GLU A 138 -5.53 -22.57 -23.91
CA GLU A 138 -5.44 -23.49 -22.78
C GLU A 138 -4.34 -24.55 -23.00
N PHE A 139 -4.12 -24.98 -24.23
CA PHE A 139 -2.96 -25.80 -24.58
C PHE A 139 -1.63 -25.09 -24.23
N ARG A 140 -1.51 -23.81 -24.56
CA ARG A 140 -0.35 -22.98 -24.16
C ARG A 140 -0.22 -22.93 -22.64
N ASP A 141 -1.31 -22.69 -21.92
CA ASP A 141 -1.32 -22.56 -20.46
C ASP A 141 -0.92 -23.89 -19.81
N ARG A 142 -1.40 -25.02 -20.33
CA ARG A 142 -0.95 -26.35 -19.90
C ARG A 142 0.55 -26.54 -20.10
N THR A 143 1.07 -26.19 -21.26
CA THR A 143 2.51 -26.29 -21.55
C THR A 143 3.34 -25.46 -20.57
N MET A 144 2.88 -24.25 -20.20
CA MET A 144 3.55 -23.42 -19.21
C MET A 144 3.52 -24.07 -17.81
N LEU A 145 2.39 -24.64 -17.40
CA LEU A 145 2.27 -25.33 -16.12
C LEU A 145 3.17 -26.56 -16.04
N GLU A 146 3.21 -27.39 -17.09
CA GLU A 146 4.09 -28.56 -17.17
C GLU A 146 5.57 -28.16 -17.12
N LEU A 147 5.95 -27.08 -17.79
CA LEU A 147 7.32 -26.56 -17.76
C LEU A 147 7.72 -26.04 -16.37
N LEU A 148 6.78 -25.44 -15.62
CA LEU A 148 7.02 -24.97 -14.26
C LEU A 148 7.16 -26.13 -13.27
N TYR A 149 6.52 -27.26 -13.54
CA TYR A 149 6.52 -28.43 -12.66
C TYR A 149 7.74 -29.35 -12.92
N ALA A 150 8.29 -29.35 -14.13
CA ALA A 150 9.45 -30.16 -14.50
C ALA A 150 10.77 -29.64 -13.87
#